data_c19bfd7005e1abd8dc4e0d8babb72422
#
_entry.id   c19bfd7005e1abd8dc4e0d8babb72422
#
_cell.length_a   1.000
_cell.length_b   1.000
_cell.length_c   1.000
_cell.angle_alpha   90.00
_cell.angle_beta   90.00
_cell.angle_gamma   90.00
#
_symmetry.space_group_name_H-M   'P 1'
#
loop_
_entity.id
_entity.type
_entity.pdbx_description
1 polymer ?
#
loop_
_entity_poly.entity_id
_entity_poly.type
_entity_poly.pdbx_seq_one_letter_code
_entity_poly.pdbx_strand_id
1 'polypeptide(L)'
;MKKTMKLFGMAALIMVASTVANAEKIGLVVSTQNNPFFVTLKEGAEAKAKELGHELIVLDSQNDPSKELGNVEDLLIRGVDVLLINPTDSDAVASSVRAANRSKIPVVTLDRAANKGKVVSHVASDNVLGGEMAGNYIVEKLNGAGKVVELEGIPGTTAARDRGEGFNKAVNGKLTTVAKQAADFDRTRGLTVMENILQAQPEIDAVFAHNDEMALGALKAIEASGRDILVVGFDATDDAVASV
;
A
#
# COMPACT_ATOMS: atom_id res chain seq x y z
N MET A 1 -37.45 14.96 77.37
CA MET A 1 -36.50 13.97 76.82
C MET A 1 -36.42 14.15 75.30
N LYS A 2 -35.38 14.83 74.86
CA LYS A 2 -35.15 15.07 73.40
C LYS A 2 -34.09 14.07 72.93
N LYS A 3 -34.43 13.15 71.99
CA LYS A 3 -33.49 12.24 71.31
C LYS A 3 -32.90 12.94 70.12
N THR A 4 -31.61 13.23 70.18
CA THR A 4 -30.83 13.71 69.07
C THR A 4 -30.37 12.54 68.21
N MET A 5 -30.85 12.47 66.98
CA MET A 5 -30.45 11.47 65.97
C MET A 5 -29.22 12.02 65.21
N LYS A 6 -28.06 11.35 65.37
CA LYS A 6 -26.83 11.69 64.63
C LYS A 6 -26.89 11.01 63.25
N LEU A 7 -26.97 11.81 62.21
CA LEU A 7 -26.81 11.36 60.80
C LEU A 7 -25.33 11.14 60.55
N PHE A 8 -24.91 9.90 60.33
CA PHE A 8 -23.58 9.58 59.78
C PHE A 8 -23.65 9.65 58.25
N GLY A 9 -23.06 10.70 57.68
CA GLY A 9 -22.88 10.83 56.26
C GLY A 9 -21.70 9.95 55.82
N MET A 10 -21.97 8.88 55.12
CA MET A 10 -20.95 8.02 54.47
C MET A 10 -20.62 8.65 53.12
N ALA A 11 -19.51 9.40 53.02
CA ALA A 11 -18.97 9.89 51.75
C ALA A 11 -18.35 8.71 50.98
N ALA A 12 -19.04 8.23 49.95
CA ALA A 12 -18.47 7.26 49.01
C ALA A 12 -17.43 7.95 48.14
N LEU A 13 -16.15 7.70 48.39
CA LEU A 13 -15.04 8.14 47.56
C LEU A 13 -15.03 7.25 46.29
N ILE A 14 -15.56 7.79 45.16
CA ILE A 14 -15.48 7.15 43.86
C ILE A 14 -14.02 7.34 43.38
N MET A 15 -13.18 6.32 43.56
CA MET A 15 -11.89 6.25 42.86
C MET A 15 -12.17 5.99 41.40
N VAL A 16 -12.06 7.04 40.58
CA VAL A 16 -11.93 6.90 39.13
C VAL A 16 -10.53 6.33 38.88
N ALA A 17 -10.43 5.02 38.71
CA ALA A 17 -9.20 4.42 38.22
C ALA A 17 -8.99 4.89 36.78
N SER A 18 -8.20 5.95 36.62
CA SER A 18 -7.65 6.32 35.31
C SER A 18 -6.76 5.17 34.87
N THR A 19 -7.24 4.33 33.95
CA THR A 19 -6.36 3.43 33.23
C THR A 19 -5.37 4.28 32.46
N VAL A 20 -4.16 4.43 32.98
CA VAL A 20 -3.04 4.97 32.22
C VAL A 20 -2.85 3.94 31.09
N ALA A 21 -3.31 4.28 29.89
CA ALA A 21 -2.95 3.52 28.71
C ALA A 21 -1.44 3.61 28.61
N ASN A 22 -0.75 2.46 28.78
CA ASN A 22 0.69 2.43 28.55
C ASN A 22 0.95 2.81 27.08
N ALA A 23 1.94 3.66 26.86
CA ALA A 23 2.43 3.96 25.53
C ALA A 23 2.99 2.67 24.93
N GLU A 24 2.33 2.15 23.88
CA GLU A 24 2.83 1.01 23.12
C GLU A 24 3.96 1.45 22.20
N LYS A 25 4.94 0.58 21.98
CA LYS A 25 6.00 0.78 21.01
C LYS A 25 5.66 0.04 19.71
N ILE A 26 5.42 0.76 18.66
CA ILE A 26 4.99 0.24 17.36
C ILE A 26 6.17 0.28 16.39
N GLY A 27 6.48 -0.86 15.75
CA GLY A 27 7.41 -0.90 14.64
C GLY A 27 6.66 -0.82 13.32
N LEU A 28 7.10 0.05 12.41
CA LEU A 28 6.62 0.13 11.03
C LEU A 28 7.78 -0.13 10.08
N VAL A 29 7.66 -1.20 9.27
CA VAL A 29 8.60 -1.47 8.18
C VAL A 29 7.88 -1.17 6.86
N VAL A 30 8.41 -0.22 6.09
CA VAL A 30 7.89 0.11 4.76
C VAL A 30 8.79 -0.51 3.68
N SER A 31 8.19 -0.90 2.55
CA SER A 31 8.92 -1.48 1.43
C SER A 31 9.93 -0.48 0.85
N THR A 32 9.54 0.79 0.70
CA THR A 32 10.42 1.88 0.26
C THR A 32 9.82 3.24 0.61
N GLN A 33 10.67 4.26 0.76
CA GLN A 33 10.25 5.66 0.83
C GLN A 33 10.49 6.41 -0.50
N ASN A 34 10.92 5.73 -1.56
CA ASN A 34 11.05 6.33 -2.89
C ASN A 34 9.69 6.52 -3.59
N ASN A 35 8.64 5.85 -3.12
CA ASN A 35 7.29 6.02 -3.64
C ASN A 35 6.50 6.94 -2.69
N PRO A 36 5.95 8.08 -3.18
CA PRO A 36 5.17 9.04 -2.38
C PRO A 36 4.00 8.42 -1.62
N PHE A 37 3.36 7.39 -2.17
CA PHE A 37 2.29 6.67 -1.48
C PHE A 37 2.73 6.15 -0.10
N PHE A 38 3.93 5.54 -0.01
CA PHE A 38 4.44 5.02 1.27
C PHE A 38 4.96 6.11 2.21
N VAL A 39 5.34 7.28 1.68
CA VAL A 39 5.62 8.47 2.50
C VAL A 39 4.33 8.93 3.18
N THR A 40 3.23 9.06 2.44
CA THR A 40 1.91 9.43 2.98
C THR A 40 1.40 8.38 3.99
N LEU A 41 1.59 7.09 3.71
CA LEU A 41 1.25 6.00 4.65
C LEU A 41 2.02 6.15 5.97
N LYS A 42 3.33 6.39 5.90
CA LYS A 42 4.19 6.63 7.07
C LYS A 42 3.71 7.85 7.86
N GLU A 43 3.48 8.97 7.20
CA GLU A 43 3.03 10.22 7.85
C GLU A 43 1.68 10.03 8.55
N GLY A 44 0.75 9.31 7.93
CA GLY A 44 -0.52 8.94 8.55
C GLY A 44 -0.33 8.08 9.81
N ALA A 45 0.58 7.11 9.75
CA ALA A 45 0.92 6.27 10.91
C ALA A 45 1.58 7.08 12.03
N GLU A 46 2.52 7.98 11.71
CA GLU A 46 3.19 8.87 12.66
C GLU A 46 2.19 9.81 13.34
N ALA A 47 1.29 10.43 12.56
CA ALA A 47 0.25 11.31 13.10
C ALA A 47 -0.68 10.56 14.06
N LYS A 48 -1.10 9.35 13.70
CA LYS A 48 -2.02 8.55 14.52
C LYS A 48 -1.35 8.00 15.77
N ALA A 49 -0.11 7.53 15.68
CA ALA A 49 0.67 7.10 16.84
C ALA A 49 0.84 8.23 17.84
N LYS A 50 1.18 9.44 17.37
CA LYS A 50 1.28 10.65 18.21
C LYS A 50 -0.04 11.00 18.87
N GLU A 51 -1.16 10.98 18.13
CA GLU A 51 -2.50 11.26 18.64
C GLU A 51 -2.87 10.32 19.79
N LEU A 52 -2.49 9.03 19.65
CA LEU A 52 -2.81 7.98 20.63
C LEU A 52 -1.78 7.88 21.77
N GLY A 53 -0.69 8.64 21.70
CA GLY A 53 0.37 8.61 22.71
C GLY A 53 1.28 7.38 22.63
N HIS A 54 1.40 6.77 21.44
CA HIS A 54 2.27 5.63 21.18
C HIS A 54 3.62 6.09 20.60
N GLU A 55 4.68 5.28 20.80
CA GLU A 55 5.96 5.43 20.13
C GLU A 55 5.92 4.68 18.78
N LEU A 56 6.31 5.34 17.69
CA LEU A 56 6.42 4.71 16.37
C LEU A 56 7.88 4.75 15.90
N ILE A 57 8.42 3.59 15.52
CA ILE A 57 9.75 3.45 14.91
C ILE A 57 9.53 3.01 13.46
N VAL A 58 10.00 3.82 12.50
CA VAL A 58 9.85 3.54 11.07
C VAL A 58 11.19 3.14 10.45
N LEU A 59 11.21 2.02 9.71
CA LEU A 59 12.38 1.54 8.98
C LEU A 59 12.03 1.30 7.51
N ASP A 60 12.95 1.72 6.62
CA ASP A 60 12.83 1.61 5.16
C ASP A 60 13.62 0.40 4.65
N SER A 61 12.96 -0.49 3.94
CA SER A 61 13.56 -1.71 3.37
C SER A 61 14.18 -1.50 1.99
N GLN A 62 13.95 -0.34 1.34
CA GLN A 62 14.51 -0.01 0.03
C GLN A 62 14.22 -1.07 -1.05
N ASN A 63 13.04 -1.69 -1.00
CA ASN A 63 12.60 -2.81 -1.84
C ASN A 63 13.53 -4.04 -1.79
N ASP A 64 14.31 -4.21 -0.69
CA ASP A 64 15.18 -5.37 -0.46
C ASP A 64 14.57 -6.28 0.62
N PRO A 65 14.16 -7.53 0.27
CA PRO A 65 13.61 -8.48 1.24
C PRO A 65 14.58 -8.86 2.37
N SER A 66 15.90 -8.86 2.10
CA SER A 66 16.90 -9.16 3.13
C SER A 66 17.01 -8.02 4.14
N LYS A 67 16.96 -6.78 3.65
CA LYS A 67 16.91 -5.59 4.51
C LYS A 67 15.61 -5.54 5.31
N GLU A 68 14.49 -5.91 4.70
CA GLU A 68 13.19 -6.02 5.38
C GLU A 68 13.28 -6.96 6.59
N LEU A 69 13.86 -8.15 6.41
CA LEU A 69 14.05 -9.09 7.51
C LEU A 69 14.95 -8.50 8.60
N GLY A 70 16.09 -7.90 8.24
CA GLY A 70 17.00 -7.24 9.19
C GLY A 70 16.31 -6.10 9.96
N ASN A 71 15.48 -5.30 9.29
CA ASN A 71 14.68 -4.25 9.91
C ASN A 71 13.71 -4.83 10.95
N VAL A 72 13.02 -5.93 10.62
CA VAL A 72 12.12 -6.60 11.55
C VAL A 72 12.89 -7.14 12.76
N GLU A 73 14.02 -7.80 12.55
CA GLU A 73 14.85 -8.32 13.64
C GLU A 73 15.36 -7.20 14.58
N ASP A 74 15.74 -6.04 14.01
CA ASP A 74 16.12 -4.85 14.80
C ASP A 74 14.95 -4.34 15.65
N LEU A 75 13.75 -4.23 15.09
CA LEU A 75 12.56 -3.82 15.83
C LEU A 75 12.19 -4.79 16.95
N LEU A 76 12.36 -6.10 16.73
CA LEU A 76 12.11 -7.11 17.75
C LEU A 76 13.14 -6.98 18.91
N ILE A 77 14.40 -6.67 18.62
CA ILE A 77 15.43 -6.41 19.62
C ILE A 77 15.11 -5.13 20.41
N ARG A 78 14.57 -4.10 19.76
CA ARG A 78 14.14 -2.86 20.43
C ARG A 78 12.87 -3.03 21.27
N GLY A 79 12.25 -4.21 21.22
CA GLY A 79 11.09 -4.56 22.05
C GLY A 79 9.83 -3.83 21.64
N VAL A 80 9.48 -3.87 20.34
CA VAL A 80 8.20 -3.38 19.87
C VAL A 80 7.06 -4.29 20.35
N ASP A 81 5.90 -3.71 20.62
CA ASP A 81 4.69 -4.41 21.06
C ASP A 81 3.84 -4.88 19.88
N VAL A 82 3.92 -4.18 18.74
CA VAL A 82 3.20 -4.46 17.49
C VAL A 82 4.11 -4.20 16.30
N LEU A 83 4.03 -5.05 15.28
CA LEU A 83 4.69 -4.87 13.99
C LEU A 83 3.67 -4.54 12.90
N LEU A 84 3.79 -3.35 12.31
CA LEU A 84 3.17 -2.97 11.05
C LEU A 84 4.18 -3.21 9.94
N ILE A 85 3.80 -3.90 8.87
CA ILE A 85 4.70 -4.19 7.76
C ILE A 85 4.01 -4.02 6.41
N ASN A 86 4.62 -3.23 5.54
CA ASN A 86 4.29 -3.17 4.12
C ASN A 86 5.32 -4.03 3.36
N PRO A 87 4.97 -5.24 2.94
CA PRO A 87 5.90 -6.20 2.36
C PRO A 87 6.60 -5.71 1.09
N THR A 88 7.89 -5.99 0.96
CA THR A 88 8.64 -5.85 -0.30
C THR A 88 8.19 -6.89 -1.31
N ASP A 89 7.92 -8.13 -0.84
CA ASP A 89 7.41 -9.27 -1.60
C ASP A 89 6.50 -10.11 -0.69
N SER A 90 5.38 -10.60 -1.23
CA SER A 90 4.35 -11.29 -0.45
C SER A 90 4.72 -12.71 0.01
N ASP A 91 5.70 -13.34 -0.63
CA ASP A 91 6.25 -14.64 -0.22
C ASP A 91 7.50 -14.47 0.66
N ALA A 92 8.42 -13.57 0.29
CA ALA A 92 9.65 -13.34 1.02
C ALA A 92 9.41 -12.82 2.44
N VAL A 93 8.39 -11.96 2.65
CA VAL A 93 7.99 -11.42 3.96
C VAL A 93 7.64 -12.51 4.99
N ALA A 94 7.37 -13.73 4.54
CA ALA A 94 7.07 -14.86 5.43
C ALA A 94 8.15 -15.10 6.48
N SER A 95 9.41 -14.78 6.21
CA SER A 95 10.53 -14.89 7.16
C SER A 95 10.40 -13.86 8.28
N SER A 96 10.11 -12.61 7.92
CA SER A 96 9.85 -11.48 8.83
C SER A 96 8.64 -11.75 9.73
N VAL A 97 7.52 -12.19 9.13
CA VAL A 97 6.30 -12.53 9.87
C VAL A 97 6.55 -13.67 10.86
N ARG A 98 7.26 -14.74 10.44
CA ARG A 98 7.61 -15.83 11.35
C ARG A 98 8.56 -15.41 12.48
N ALA A 99 9.49 -14.49 12.23
CA ALA A 99 10.36 -13.94 13.28
C ALA A 99 9.53 -13.23 14.36
N ALA A 100 8.62 -12.34 13.97
CA ALA A 100 7.70 -11.66 14.87
C ALA A 100 6.78 -12.66 15.61
N ASN A 101 6.24 -13.66 14.92
CA ASN A 101 5.38 -14.67 15.52
C ASN A 101 6.10 -15.50 16.59
N ARG A 102 7.39 -15.87 16.38
CA ARG A 102 8.20 -16.56 17.41
C ARG A 102 8.40 -15.70 18.65
N SER A 103 8.53 -14.39 18.47
CA SER A 103 8.63 -13.40 19.56
C SER A 103 7.27 -13.04 20.17
N LYS A 104 6.17 -13.65 19.67
CA LYS A 104 4.78 -13.39 20.08
C LYS A 104 4.31 -11.95 19.82
N ILE A 105 4.96 -11.25 18.89
CA ILE A 105 4.58 -9.91 18.45
C ILE A 105 3.49 -10.02 17.39
N PRO A 106 2.32 -9.38 17.58
CA PRO A 106 1.27 -9.33 16.57
C PRO A 106 1.73 -8.57 15.34
N VAL A 107 1.35 -9.09 14.16
CA VAL A 107 1.72 -8.52 12.86
C VAL A 107 0.47 -8.02 12.14
N VAL A 108 0.51 -6.79 11.66
CA VAL A 108 -0.47 -6.23 10.72
C VAL A 108 0.25 -5.95 9.41
N THR A 109 -0.29 -6.44 8.30
CA THR A 109 0.22 -6.11 6.96
C THR A 109 -0.52 -4.92 6.38
N LEU A 110 0.21 -4.05 5.68
CA LEU A 110 -0.30 -2.83 5.07
C LEU A 110 -0.08 -2.88 3.56
N ASP A 111 -1.10 -2.48 2.78
CA ASP A 111 -1.10 -2.39 1.32
C ASP A 111 -0.83 -3.73 0.60
N ARG A 112 0.23 -4.44 0.95
CA ARG A 112 0.59 -5.75 0.41
C ARG A 112 0.43 -6.83 1.46
N ALA A 113 -0.19 -7.97 1.10
CA ALA A 113 -0.39 -9.08 2.02
C ALA A 113 0.86 -9.97 2.13
N ALA A 114 0.93 -10.74 3.21
CA ALA A 114 1.85 -11.85 3.35
C ALA A 114 1.15 -13.17 2.99
N ASN A 115 1.72 -13.94 2.07
CA ASN A 115 1.15 -15.23 1.65
C ASN A 115 1.29 -16.32 2.74
N LYS A 116 2.21 -16.14 3.69
CA LYS A 116 2.51 -17.13 4.74
C LYS A 116 2.85 -16.44 6.06
N GLY A 117 2.59 -17.15 7.16
CA GLY A 117 2.78 -16.65 8.52
C GLY A 117 1.45 -16.24 9.15
N LYS A 118 1.46 -15.94 10.45
CA LYS A 118 0.26 -15.52 11.17
C LYS A 118 0.20 -13.99 11.20
N VAL A 119 -0.77 -13.42 10.50
CA VAL A 119 -1.09 -11.99 10.48
C VAL A 119 -2.42 -11.79 11.20
N VAL A 120 -2.52 -10.80 12.07
CA VAL A 120 -3.74 -10.52 12.84
C VAL A 120 -4.72 -9.65 12.06
N SER A 121 -4.22 -8.81 11.15
CA SER A 121 -5.04 -7.98 10.27
C SER A 121 -4.26 -7.62 9.01
N HIS A 122 -4.98 -7.39 7.92
CA HIS A 122 -4.47 -6.82 6.67
C HIS A 122 -5.28 -5.58 6.33
N VAL A 123 -4.61 -4.47 6.03
CA VAL A 123 -5.23 -3.20 5.67
C VAL A 123 -4.72 -2.79 4.29
N ALA A 124 -5.60 -2.79 3.32
CA ALA A 124 -5.29 -2.45 1.93
C ALA A 124 -6.53 -1.95 1.19
N SER A 125 -6.32 -1.41 -0.01
CA SER A 125 -7.39 -1.19 -0.98
C SER A 125 -7.93 -2.53 -1.49
N ASP A 126 -9.17 -2.57 -1.95
CA ASP A 126 -9.67 -3.67 -2.77
C ASP A 126 -9.04 -3.58 -4.16
N ASN A 127 -7.87 -4.22 -4.30
CA ASN A 127 -7.03 -4.12 -5.49
C ASN A 127 -7.68 -4.78 -6.71
N VAL A 128 -8.46 -5.86 -6.53
CA VAL A 128 -9.19 -6.48 -7.63
C VAL A 128 -10.28 -5.54 -8.15
N LEU A 129 -11.08 -4.98 -7.23
CA LEU A 129 -12.11 -4.00 -7.61
C LEU A 129 -11.49 -2.76 -8.27
N GLY A 130 -10.39 -2.25 -7.74
CA GLY A 130 -9.71 -1.08 -8.29
C GLY A 130 -9.17 -1.32 -9.70
N GLY A 131 -8.57 -2.49 -9.96
CA GLY A 131 -8.17 -2.90 -11.31
C GLY A 131 -9.36 -3.06 -12.25
N GLU A 132 -10.48 -3.64 -11.77
CA GLU A 132 -11.73 -3.76 -12.55
C GLU A 132 -12.31 -2.38 -12.89
N MET A 133 -12.28 -1.43 -11.95
CA MET A 133 -12.74 -0.04 -12.17
C MET A 133 -11.89 0.65 -13.25
N ALA A 134 -10.57 0.54 -13.19
CA ALA A 134 -9.67 1.10 -14.20
C ALA A 134 -9.93 0.51 -15.58
N GLY A 135 -10.06 -0.82 -15.68
CA GLY A 135 -10.37 -1.50 -16.92
C GLY A 135 -11.74 -1.09 -17.51
N ASN A 136 -12.78 -1.02 -16.68
CA ASN A 136 -14.10 -0.60 -17.11
C ASN A 136 -14.10 0.86 -17.60
N TYR A 137 -13.38 1.75 -16.93
CA TYR A 137 -13.21 3.13 -17.37
C TYR A 137 -12.58 3.22 -18.76
N ILE A 138 -11.50 2.47 -19.00
CA ILE A 138 -10.85 2.42 -20.32
C ILE A 138 -11.79 1.84 -21.38
N VAL A 139 -12.50 0.75 -21.06
CA VAL A 139 -13.50 0.16 -21.99
C VAL A 139 -14.57 1.17 -22.38
N GLU A 140 -15.09 1.95 -21.41
CA GLU A 140 -16.07 3.00 -21.66
C GLU A 140 -15.50 4.11 -22.56
N LYS A 141 -14.30 4.63 -22.23
CA LYS A 141 -13.65 5.70 -23.01
C LYS A 141 -13.31 5.29 -24.44
N LEU A 142 -13.01 4.02 -24.66
CA LEU A 142 -12.70 3.46 -25.99
C LEU A 142 -13.94 2.87 -26.70
N ASN A 143 -15.15 3.05 -26.16
CA ASN A 143 -16.40 2.52 -26.73
C ASN A 143 -16.36 1.00 -26.97
N GLY A 144 -15.67 0.26 -26.09
CA GLY A 144 -15.63 -1.20 -26.10
C GLY A 144 -14.67 -1.84 -27.11
N ALA A 145 -13.82 -1.07 -27.78
CA ALA A 145 -12.83 -1.59 -28.72
C ALA A 145 -11.54 -0.75 -28.71
N GLY A 146 -10.38 -1.38 -28.77
CA GLY A 146 -9.09 -0.67 -28.80
C GLY A 146 -7.91 -1.53 -28.32
N LYS A 147 -6.73 -0.95 -28.39
CA LYS A 147 -5.45 -1.56 -28.04
C LYS A 147 -4.92 -0.94 -26.74
N VAL A 148 -4.69 -1.78 -25.74
CA VAL A 148 -4.31 -1.33 -24.40
C VAL A 148 -2.96 -1.93 -23.99
N VAL A 149 -2.18 -1.15 -23.24
CA VAL A 149 -0.94 -1.56 -22.57
C VAL A 149 -1.21 -1.70 -21.08
N GLU A 150 -0.65 -2.72 -20.45
CA GLU A 150 -0.64 -2.91 -19.00
C GLU A 150 0.79 -2.80 -18.47
N LEU A 151 1.05 -1.79 -17.62
CA LEU A 151 2.30 -1.65 -16.86
C LEU A 151 2.08 -2.23 -15.47
N GLU A 152 2.72 -3.38 -15.23
CA GLU A 152 2.55 -4.10 -13.96
C GLU A 152 3.48 -3.57 -12.87
N GLY A 153 3.02 -3.66 -11.64
CA GLY A 153 3.86 -3.42 -10.47
C GLY A 153 4.89 -4.52 -10.24
N ILE A 154 5.47 -4.56 -9.04
CA ILE A 154 6.48 -5.56 -8.66
C ILE A 154 5.85 -6.97 -8.72
N PRO A 155 6.34 -7.87 -9.58
CA PRO A 155 5.92 -9.27 -9.58
C PRO A 155 6.17 -9.89 -8.21
N GLY A 156 5.25 -10.68 -7.69
CA GLY A 156 5.34 -11.25 -6.33
C GLY A 156 4.59 -10.47 -5.27
N THR A 157 4.15 -9.24 -5.53
CA THR A 157 3.27 -8.51 -4.61
C THR A 157 1.79 -8.82 -4.89
N THR A 158 0.99 -8.89 -3.81
CA THR A 158 -0.47 -9.05 -3.96
C THR A 158 -1.08 -7.86 -4.69
N ALA A 159 -0.64 -6.64 -4.41
CA ALA A 159 -1.16 -5.44 -5.05
C ALA A 159 -1.03 -5.48 -6.58
N ALA A 160 0.14 -5.88 -7.12
CA ALA A 160 0.34 -6.00 -8.57
C ALA A 160 -0.55 -7.09 -9.17
N ARG A 161 -0.58 -8.27 -8.55
CA ARG A 161 -1.39 -9.40 -9.03
C ARG A 161 -2.87 -9.08 -9.05
N ASP A 162 -3.38 -8.53 -7.96
CA ASP A 162 -4.81 -8.31 -7.77
C ASP A 162 -5.32 -7.15 -8.65
N ARG A 163 -4.54 -6.06 -8.83
CA ARG A 163 -4.85 -4.99 -9.80
C ARG A 163 -4.88 -5.54 -11.23
N GLY A 164 -3.89 -6.37 -11.60
CA GLY A 164 -3.86 -7.04 -12.90
C GLY A 164 -5.02 -8.01 -13.11
N GLU A 165 -5.42 -8.79 -12.10
CA GLU A 165 -6.57 -9.69 -12.16
C GLU A 165 -7.86 -8.92 -12.48
N GLY A 166 -8.14 -7.85 -11.72
CA GLY A 166 -9.32 -7.02 -11.92
C GLY A 166 -9.34 -6.35 -13.29
N PHE A 167 -8.22 -5.75 -13.69
CA PHE A 167 -8.09 -5.12 -15.00
C PHE A 167 -8.32 -6.11 -16.15
N ASN A 168 -7.62 -7.23 -16.14
CA ASN A 168 -7.74 -8.23 -17.21
C ASN A 168 -9.16 -8.81 -17.31
N LYS A 169 -9.85 -8.99 -16.17
CA LYS A 169 -11.27 -9.40 -16.16
C LYS A 169 -12.16 -8.36 -16.84
N ALA A 170 -11.93 -7.07 -16.60
CA ALA A 170 -12.75 -6.00 -17.16
C ALA A 170 -12.58 -5.83 -18.66
N VAL A 171 -11.36 -5.97 -19.19
CA VAL A 171 -11.02 -5.77 -20.61
C VAL A 171 -11.20 -7.00 -21.46
N ASN A 172 -11.30 -8.19 -20.86
CA ASN A 172 -11.40 -9.47 -21.58
C ASN A 172 -12.56 -9.48 -22.59
N GLY A 173 -12.25 -9.82 -23.84
CA GLY A 173 -13.22 -9.89 -24.95
C GLY A 173 -13.70 -8.51 -25.45
N LYS A 174 -13.19 -7.40 -24.91
CA LYS A 174 -13.54 -6.02 -25.30
C LYS A 174 -12.35 -5.27 -25.89
N LEU A 175 -11.20 -5.31 -25.21
CA LEU A 175 -9.98 -4.65 -25.67
C LEU A 175 -8.89 -5.68 -25.98
N THR A 176 -7.91 -5.28 -26.78
CA THR A 176 -6.74 -6.09 -27.09
C THR A 176 -5.52 -5.60 -26.31
N THR A 177 -5.03 -6.40 -25.37
CA THR A 177 -3.77 -6.08 -24.66
C THR A 177 -2.60 -6.36 -25.62
N VAL A 178 -1.95 -5.30 -26.11
CA VAL A 178 -0.83 -5.36 -27.09
C VAL A 178 0.53 -5.46 -26.42
N ALA A 179 0.65 -5.04 -25.16
CA ALA A 179 1.84 -5.20 -24.35
C ALA A 179 1.45 -5.28 -22.86
N LYS A 180 2.20 -6.11 -22.13
CA LYS A 180 2.10 -6.27 -20.70
C LYS A 180 3.50 -6.45 -20.13
N GLN A 181 3.98 -5.48 -19.35
CA GLN A 181 5.35 -5.48 -18.84
C GLN A 181 5.43 -4.92 -17.41
N ALA A 182 6.30 -5.51 -16.59
CA ALA A 182 6.59 -5.01 -15.25
C ALA A 182 7.42 -3.72 -15.32
N ALA A 183 7.00 -2.72 -14.59
CA ALA A 183 7.71 -1.47 -14.34
C ALA A 183 7.85 -1.18 -12.83
N ASP A 184 7.59 -2.19 -12.00
CA ASP A 184 7.97 -2.34 -10.59
C ASP A 184 7.53 -1.18 -9.67
N PHE A 185 6.40 -0.54 -9.97
CA PHE A 185 5.88 0.63 -9.24
C PHE A 185 6.83 1.84 -9.24
N ASP A 186 7.75 1.93 -10.21
CA ASP A 186 8.80 2.93 -10.29
C ASP A 186 8.59 3.89 -11.49
N ARG A 187 8.71 5.21 -11.26
CA ARG A 187 8.48 6.25 -12.28
C ARG A 187 9.46 6.16 -13.44
N THR A 188 10.75 5.96 -13.15
CA THR A 188 11.79 5.87 -14.17
C THR A 188 11.63 4.61 -15.02
N ARG A 189 11.26 3.49 -14.38
CA ARG A 189 10.95 2.25 -15.09
C ARG A 189 9.68 2.39 -15.93
N GLY A 190 8.64 3.05 -15.40
CA GLY A 190 7.44 3.39 -16.16
C GLY A 190 7.75 4.15 -17.45
N LEU A 191 8.63 5.17 -17.36
CA LEU A 191 9.13 5.90 -18.53
C LEU A 191 9.84 4.95 -19.50
N THR A 192 10.90 4.27 -19.06
CA THR A 192 11.75 3.45 -19.94
C THR A 192 11.00 2.29 -20.59
N VAL A 193 10.13 1.62 -19.81
CA VAL A 193 9.31 0.51 -20.33
C VAL A 193 8.33 1.04 -21.38
N MET A 194 7.68 2.18 -21.10
CA MET A 194 6.75 2.77 -22.06
C MET A 194 7.44 3.26 -23.34
N GLU A 195 8.63 3.85 -23.25
CA GLU A 195 9.43 4.20 -24.44
C GLU A 195 9.68 2.99 -25.34
N ASN A 196 10.08 1.85 -24.77
CA ASN A 196 10.30 0.62 -25.51
C ASN A 196 9.00 0.08 -26.14
N ILE A 197 7.89 0.16 -25.42
CA ILE A 197 6.59 -0.28 -25.92
C ILE A 197 6.13 0.62 -27.08
N LEU A 198 6.29 1.94 -26.98
CA LEU A 198 5.95 2.88 -28.05
C LEU A 198 6.72 2.64 -29.34
N GLN A 199 7.98 2.18 -29.25
CA GLN A 199 8.79 1.79 -30.41
C GLN A 199 8.30 0.48 -31.04
N ALA A 200 7.85 -0.48 -30.23
CA ALA A 200 7.44 -1.80 -30.67
C ALA A 200 5.98 -1.85 -31.16
N GLN A 201 5.11 -0.99 -30.62
CA GLN A 201 3.67 -1.01 -30.87
C GLN A 201 3.24 0.29 -31.57
N PRO A 202 2.90 0.22 -32.88
CA PRO A 202 2.51 1.42 -33.64
C PRO A 202 1.16 1.97 -33.22
N GLU A 203 0.28 1.14 -32.67
CA GLU A 203 -1.08 1.50 -32.28
C GLU A 203 -1.32 1.13 -30.82
N ILE A 204 -1.60 2.15 -30.00
CA ILE A 204 -1.97 2.04 -28.59
C ILE A 204 -3.02 3.12 -28.34
N ASP A 205 -4.16 2.75 -27.79
CA ASP A 205 -5.25 3.68 -27.48
C ASP A 205 -5.26 4.06 -25.99
N ALA A 206 -4.83 3.15 -25.11
CA ALA A 206 -4.76 3.41 -23.67
C ALA A 206 -3.64 2.64 -22.98
N VAL A 207 -3.25 3.14 -21.79
CA VAL A 207 -2.33 2.49 -20.84
C VAL A 207 -3.02 2.41 -19.49
N PHE A 208 -3.04 1.23 -18.88
CA PHE A 208 -3.25 1.06 -17.45
C PHE A 208 -1.92 0.80 -16.76
N ALA A 209 -1.56 1.66 -15.84
CA ALA A 209 -0.41 1.45 -14.96
C ALA A 209 -0.91 1.10 -13.55
N HIS A 210 -0.34 0.05 -12.94
CA HIS A 210 -0.78 -0.41 -11.63
C HIS A 210 -0.56 0.59 -10.50
N ASN A 211 0.16 1.71 -10.75
CA ASN A 211 0.22 2.85 -9.83
C ASN A 211 0.54 4.16 -10.58
N ASP A 212 0.42 5.28 -9.87
CA ASP A 212 0.62 6.61 -10.40
C ASP A 212 2.08 6.89 -10.77
N GLU A 213 3.05 6.35 -10.04
CA GLU A 213 4.46 6.53 -10.37
C GLU A 213 4.76 6.00 -11.78
N MET A 214 4.29 4.79 -12.09
CA MET A 214 4.44 4.24 -13.44
C MET A 214 3.60 5.00 -14.46
N ALA A 215 2.39 5.44 -14.11
CA ALA A 215 1.53 6.24 -14.97
C ALA A 215 2.18 7.57 -15.36
N LEU A 216 2.75 8.29 -14.41
CA LEU A 216 3.48 9.54 -14.64
C LEU A 216 4.73 9.34 -15.48
N GLY A 217 5.46 8.23 -15.27
CA GLY A 217 6.57 7.84 -16.11
C GLY A 217 6.12 7.57 -17.55
N ALA A 218 5.08 6.78 -17.74
CA ALA A 218 4.50 6.45 -19.03
C ALA A 218 3.99 7.71 -19.77
N LEU A 219 3.32 8.62 -19.04
CA LEU A 219 2.83 9.88 -19.58
C LEU A 219 3.97 10.70 -20.20
N LYS A 220 5.14 10.77 -19.56
CA LYS A 220 6.32 11.46 -20.11
C LYS A 220 6.82 10.84 -21.42
N ALA A 221 6.84 9.52 -21.53
CA ALA A 221 7.19 8.82 -22.77
C ALA A 221 6.17 9.11 -23.88
N ILE A 222 4.88 9.11 -23.54
CA ILE A 222 3.78 9.38 -24.48
C ILE A 222 3.84 10.82 -24.98
N GLU A 223 4.01 11.81 -24.10
CA GLU A 223 4.20 13.21 -24.44
C GLU A 223 5.37 13.41 -25.42
N ALA A 224 6.52 12.79 -25.11
CA ALA A 224 7.71 12.87 -25.97
C ALA A 224 7.50 12.22 -27.35
N SER A 225 6.65 11.21 -27.45
CA SER A 225 6.30 10.54 -28.71
C SER A 225 5.33 11.33 -29.60
N GLY A 226 4.65 12.34 -29.02
CA GLY A 226 3.60 13.12 -29.68
C GLY A 226 2.32 12.32 -29.98
N ARG A 227 2.14 11.16 -29.34
CA ARG A 227 0.93 10.31 -29.50
C ARG A 227 -0.14 10.72 -28.50
N ASP A 228 -1.39 10.57 -28.88
CA ASP A 228 -2.55 10.78 -28.03
C ASP A 228 -3.01 9.41 -27.48
N ILE A 229 -2.70 9.14 -26.23
CA ILE A 229 -2.96 7.85 -25.57
C ILE A 229 -3.53 8.14 -24.17
N LEU A 230 -4.70 7.55 -23.87
CA LEU A 230 -5.31 7.63 -22.55
C LEU A 230 -4.42 6.91 -21.52
N VAL A 231 -4.08 7.57 -20.41
CA VAL A 231 -3.32 6.97 -19.30
C VAL A 231 -4.21 6.90 -18.06
N VAL A 232 -4.26 5.72 -17.43
CA VAL A 232 -4.96 5.49 -16.17
C VAL A 232 -3.98 4.93 -15.16
N GLY A 233 -3.89 5.56 -13.99
CA GLY A 233 -3.07 5.15 -12.85
C GLY A 233 -3.88 4.54 -11.72
N PHE A 234 -3.29 4.51 -10.53
CA PHE A 234 -3.85 4.05 -9.28
C PHE A 234 -3.12 4.75 -8.14
N ASP A 235 -3.78 5.10 -7.05
CA ASP A 235 -3.31 5.73 -5.80
C ASP A 235 -3.86 7.15 -5.59
N ALA A 236 -4.10 7.92 -6.63
CA ALA A 236 -4.50 9.34 -6.59
C ALA A 236 -3.47 10.21 -5.80
N THR A 237 -2.18 10.03 -6.13
CA THR A 237 -1.11 10.87 -5.55
C THR A 237 -1.25 12.33 -6.03
N ASP A 238 -0.73 13.29 -5.23
CA ASP A 238 -0.86 14.71 -5.55
C ASP A 238 -0.31 15.05 -6.95
N ASP A 239 0.82 14.46 -7.33
CA ASP A 239 1.43 14.65 -8.65
C ASP A 239 0.52 14.13 -9.78
N ALA A 240 -0.11 12.95 -9.57
CA ALA A 240 -1.00 12.37 -10.56
C ALA A 240 -2.29 13.18 -10.70
N VAL A 241 -2.89 13.60 -9.58
CA VAL A 241 -4.08 14.47 -9.58
C VAL A 241 -3.80 15.81 -10.26
N ALA A 242 -2.60 16.36 -10.09
CA ALA A 242 -2.19 17.61 -10.76
C ALA A 242 -1.94 17.44 -12.28
N SER A 243 -1.86 16.21 -12.78
CA SER A 243 -1.59 15.88 -14.19
C SER A 243 -2.87 15.59 -15.00
N VAL A 244 -4.08 15.67 -14.37
CA VAL A 244 -5.39 15.35 -14.97
C VAL A 244 -6.14 16.62 -15.45
#